data_16c173d76eec45042b399a16276c207a
#
_entry.id   16c173d76eec45042b399a16276c207a
#
_cell.length_a   1.000
_cell.length_b   1.000
_cell.length_c   1.000
_cell.angle_alpha   90.00
_cell.angle_beta   90.00
_cell.angle_gamma   90.00
#
_symmetry.space_group_name_H-M   'P 1'
#
loop_
_entity.id
_entity.type
_entity.pdbx_description
1 polymer ?
#
loop_
_entity_poly.entity_id
_entity_poly.type
_entity_poly.pdbx_seq_one_letter_code
_entity_poly.pdbx_strand_id
1 'polypeptide(L)' 'MAKVQLYYFEGYDFRDDKVVRSRRPATREFIERYRLRAVDENAVEVDSAQVD' A
#
# COMPACT_ATOMS: atom_id res chain seq x y z
N MET A 1 21.39 1.00 6.78
CA MET A 1 20.36 0.48 5.88
C MET A 1 19.14 1.38 5.95
N ALA A 2 18.54 1.63 4.81
CA ALA A 2 17.44 2.56 4.75
C ALA A 2 16.14 1.90 5.24
N LYS A 3 15.34 2.67 5.93
CA LYS A 3 14.01 2.24 6.33
C LYS A 3 13.01 2.78 5.31
N VAL A 4 12.03 1.97 4.99
CA VAL A 4 10.99 2.30 4.02
C VAL A 4 9.66 2.29 4.74
N GLN A 5 8.86 3.31 4.49
CA GLN A 5 7.50 3.34 5.01
C GLN A 5 6.57 2.68 4.01
N LEU A 6 5.75 1.77 4.52
CA LEU A 6 4.74 1.09 3.73
C LEU A 6 3.37 1.56 4.18
N TYR A 7 2.47 1.66 3.23
CA TYR A 7 1.12 2.15 3.47
C TYR A 7 0.11 1.10 3.03
N TYR A 8 -0.91 0.91 3.84
CA TYR A 8 -2.08 0.17 3.38
C TYR A 8 -2.81 1.02 2.33
N PHE A 9 -3.47 0.38 1.41
CA PHE A 9 -4.11 1.09 0.31
C PHE A 9 -5.49 0.51 0.03
N GLU A 10 -6.29 1.29 -0.68
CA GLU A 10 -7.62 0.90 -1.12
C GLU A 10 -7.66 0.89 -2.63
N GLY A 11 -8.34 -0.09 -3.19
CA GLY A 11 -8.56 -0.18 -4.62
C GLY A 11 -10.03 -0.48 -4.89
N TYR A 12 -10.51 -0.05 -6.06
CA TYR A 12 -11.87 -0.35 -6.48
C TYR A 12 -11.91 -1.69 -7.20
N ASP A 13 -12.77 -2.56 -6.73
CA ASP A 13 -12.98 -3.85 -7.35
C ASP A 13 -14.18 -3.77 -8.30
N PHE A 14 -13.90 -3.84 -9.59
CA PHE A 14 -14.93 -3.76 -10.61
C PHE A 14 -15.86 -4.98 -10.62
N ARG A 15 -15.37 -6.12 -10.15
CA ARG A 15 -16.18 -7.34 -10.13
C ARG A 15 -17.26 -7.29 -9.09
N ASP A 16 -16.90 -6.82 -7.90
CA ASP A 16 -17.81 -6.75 -6.78
C ASP A 16 -18.38 -5.35 -6.57
N ASP A 17 -17.96 -4.40 -7.40
CA ASP A 17 -18.44 -3.01 -7.36
C ASP A 17 -18.30 -2.40 -5.96
N LYS A 18 -17.12 -2.58 -5.36
CA LYS A 18 -16.85 -2.07 -4.02
C LYS A 18 -15.38 -1.73 -3.85
N VAL A 19 -15.11 -0.92 -2.84
CA VAL A 19 -13.76 -0.57 -2.44
C VAL A 19 -13.21 -1.67 -1.53
N VAL A 20 -12.03 -2.19 -1.87
CA VAL A 20 -11.37 -3.23 -1.12
C VAL A 20 -10.07 -2.69 -0.54
N ARG A 21 -9.82 -2.93 0.73
CA ARG A 21 -8.56 -2.57 1.37
C ARG A 21 -7.54 -3.68 1.22
N SER A 22 -6.29 -3.28 1.04
CA SER A 22 -5.20 -4.24 0.97
C SER A 22 -4.97 -4.92 2.32
N ARG A 23 -4.55 -6.18 2.27
CA ARG A 23 -4.15 -6.90 3.48
C ARG A 23 -2.69 -6.68 3.82
N ARG A 24 -1.90 -6.28 2.84
CA ARG A 24 -0.47 -6.02 3.01
C ARG A 24 -0.17 -4.59 2.63
N PRO A 25 0.73 -3.93 3.36
CA PRO A 25 1.14 -2.59 2.98
C PRO A 25 2.07 -2.64 1.77
N ALA A 26 2.12 -1.53 1.06
CA ALA A 26 2.97 -1.38 -0.12
C ALA A 26 3.69 -0.05 -0.07
N THR A 27 4.73 0.08 -0.89
CA THR A 27 5.44 1.34 -1.00
C THR A 27 4.55 2.40 -1.64
N ARG A 28 4.86 3.66 -1.34
CA ARG A 28 4.14 4.76 -1.93
C ARG A 28 4.24 4.75 -3.46
N GLU A 29 5.42 4.40 -3.98
CA GLU A 29 5.62 4.29 -5.43
C GLU A 29 4.69 3.27 -6.06
N PHE A 30 4.52 2.13 -5.42
CA PHE A 30 3.61 1.10 -5.89
C PHE A 30 2.17 1.63 -5.94
N ILE A 31 1.76 2.30 -4.87
CA ILE A 31 0.40 2.85 -4.76
C ILE A 31 0.14 3.89 -5.86
N GLU A 32 1.10 4.77 -6.09
CA GLU A 32 0.99 5.79 -7.14
C GLU A 32 0.97 5.18 -8.53
N ARG A 33 1.81 4.16 -8.74
CA ARG A 33 1.91 3.48 -10.04
C ARG A 33 0.60 2.84 -10.47
N TYR A 34 -0.12 2.25 -9.53
CA TYR A 34 -1.38 1.60 -9.80
C TYR A 34 -2.59 2.49 -9.53
N ARG A 35 -2.35 3.76 -9.25
CA ARG A 35 -3.38 4.76 -8.96
C ARG A 35 -4.32 4.33 -7.84
N LEU A 36 -3.75 3.70 -6.83
CA LEU A 36 -4.47 3.28 -5.65
C LEU A 36 -4.50 4.42 -4.63
N ARG A 37 -5.35 4.28 -3.65
CA ARG A 37 -5.47 5.27 -2.60
C ARG A 37 -4.76 4.80 -1.34
N ALA A 38 -3.79 5.56 -0.87
CA ALA A 38 -3.07 5.24 0.35
C ALA A 38 -3.93 5.55 1.59
N VAL A 39 -3.89 4.63 2.55
CA VAL A 39 -4.52 4.81 3.86
C VAL A 39 -3.40 5.13 4.84
N ASP A 40 -3.28 6.39 5.23
CA ASP A 40 -2.14 6.85 6.03
C ASP A 40 -2.23 6.49 7.51
N GLU A 41 -3.36 6.03 7.98
CA GLU A 41 -3.60 5.81 9.40
C GLU A 41 -2.70 4.74 10.02
N ASN A 42 -2.27 3.77 9.22
CA ASN A 42 -1.52 2.62 9.71
C ASN A 42 -0.24 2.37 8.91
N ALA A 43 0.52 3.44 8.66
CA ALA A 43 1.79 3.29 7.97
C ALA A 43 2.74 2.40 8.79
N VAL A 44 3.41 1.48 8.11
CA VAL A 44 4.35 0.55 8.73
C VAL A 44 5.75 0.87 8.23
N GLU A 45 6.69 0.98 9.16
CA GLU A 45 8.09 1.19 8.81
C GLU A 45 8.82 -0.15 8.85
N VAL A 46 9.47 -0.51 7.74
CA VAL A 46 10.22 -1.75 7.63
C VAL A 46 11.61 -1.47 7.06
N ASP A 47 12.51 -2.42 7.26
CA ASP A 47 13.83 -2.35 6.66
C ASP A 47 13.68 -2.57 5.14
N SER A 48 14.43 -1.80 4.36
CA SER A 48 14.40 -1.91 2.90
C SER A 48 14.75 -3.31 2.40
N ALA A 49 15.51 -4.06 3.18
CA ALA A 49 15.85 -5.44 2.83
C ALA A 49 14.65 -6.39 2.85
N GLN A 50 13.57 -6.01 3.53
CA GLN A 50 12.35 -6.82 3.63
C GLN A 50 11.32 -6.48 2.56
N VAL A 51 11.60 -5.49 1.75
CA VAL A 51 10.70 -5.07 0.68
C VAL A 51 11.14 -5.70 -0.62
N ASP A 52 10.26 -6.45 -1.23
CA ASP A 52 10.53 -7.06 -2.54
C ASP A 52 10.20 -6.09 -3.67
#